data_229a291bf3594fff6b62eee96ecc82a9
#
_entry.id   229a291bf3594fff6b62eee96ecc82a9
#
_cell.length_a   1.000
_cell.length_b   1.000
_cell.length_c   1.000
_cell.angle_alpha   90.00
_cell.angle_beta   90.00
_cell.angle_gamma   90.00
#
_symmetry.space_group_name_H-M   'P 1'
#
loop_
_entity.id
_entity.type
_entity.pdbx_description
1 polymer ?
#
loop_
_entity_poly.entity_id
_entity_poly.type
_entity_poly.pdbx_seq_one_letter_code
_entity_poly.pdbx_strand_id
1 'polypeptide(L)'
;HALLITGMPQMGKFELMQQLVQTLLCHNQSCGECRVCRAIAKDNPKETLETSTLIRRSYYPNMVYCRTEVNDRGVESKNIRINQIRAFCEALNKTADDLQIGVLFYADQMNVSAANSLLKTLEEPRDNTLIILLAHNPKNLPATILSRCQSVHLSPAYNEATKTWLMDHISQTQNADFDVAQLLENTHGVPFKVLSELSGDGFIHYQNWQNQLLNMVAHPTTLSQVQDFEGNEV
;
A
#
# COMPACT_ATOMS: atom_id res chain seq x y z
N HIS A 1 20.42 1.18 -2.28
CA HIS A 1 20.05 2.14 -3.31
C HIS A 1 18.68 1.85 -3.93
N ALA A 2 18.29 0.58 -4.15
CA ALA A 2 16.95 0.24 -4.62
C ALA A 2 16.35 -0.91 -3.81
N LEU A 3 15.15 -0.70 -3.28
CA LEU A 3 14.40 -1.66 -2.48
C LEU A 3 13.06 -1.95 -3.16
N LEU A 4 12.71 -3.22 -3.31
CA LEU A 4 11.42 -3.66 -3.79
C LEU A 4 10.65 -4.34 -2.66
N ILE A 5 9.54 -3.72 -2.22
CA ILE A 5 8.65 -4.29 -1.21
C ILE A 5 7.44 -4.88 -1.93
N THR A 6 7.26 -6.19 -1.80
CA THR A 6 6.16 -6.93 -2.45
C THR A 6 5.23 -7.55 -1.43
N GLY A 7 4.02 -7.87 -1.85
CA GLY A 7 3.01 -8.52 -1.01
C GLY A 7 1.59 -8.20 -1.48
N MET A 8 0.62 -8.94 -1.01
CA MET A 8 -0.79 -8.74 -1.35
C MET A 8 -1.25 -7.29 -1.04
N PRO A 9 -2.33 -6.79 -1.66
CA PRO A 9 -2.97 -5.55 -1.23
C PRO A 9 -3.22 -5.54 0.28
N GLN A 10 -3.14 -4.37 0.92
CA GLN A 10 -3.42 -4.18 2.35
C GLN A 10 -2.51 -4.99 3.32
N MET A 11 -1.33 -5.43 2.85
CA MET A 11 -0.31 -6.08 3.69
C MET A 11 0.54 -5.12 4.54
N GLY A 12 0.33 -3.81 4.44
CA GLY A 12 1.15 -2.85 5.18
C GLY A 12 2.45 -2.44 4.49
N LYS A 13 2.53 -2.57 3.15
CA LYS A 13 3.74 -2.16 2.38
C LYS A 13 4.06 -0.68 2.53
N PHE A 14 3.06 0.17 2.56
CA PHE A 14 3.22 1.60 2.73
C PHE A 14 3.68 1.94 4.15
N GLU A 15 3.06 1.35 5.14
CA GLU A 15 3.36 1.52 6.55
C GLU A 15 4.80 1.06 6.86
N LEU A 16 5.21 -0.09 6.31
CA LEU A 16 6.59 -0.57 6.41
C LEU A 16 7.57 0.42 5.76
N MET A 17 7.24 0.93 4.58
CA MET A 17 8.05 1.94 3.89
C MET A 17 8.16 3.22 4.73
N GLN A 18 7.05 3.73 5.29
CA GLN A 18 7.08 4.91 6.15
C GLN A 18 7.97 4.68 7.38
N GLN A 19 7.83 3.55 8.05
CA GLN A 19 8.64 3.20 9.23
C GLN A 19 10.12 3.10 8.87
N LEU A 20 10.45 2.48 7.74
CA LEU A 20 11.82 2.38 7.24
C LEU A 20 12.42 3.78 6.99
N VAL A 21 11.70 4.63 6.28
CA VAL A 21 12.15 5.99 5.95
C VAL A 21 12.30 6.83 7.22
N GLN A 22 11.35 6.73 8.16
CA GLN A 22 11.47 7.40 9.46
C GLN A 22 12.72 6.94 10.23
N THR A 23 13.00 5.63 10.24
CA THR A 23 14.18 5.08 10.91
C THR A 23 15.48 5.55 10.27
N LEU A 24 15.54 5.64 8.94
CA LEU A 24 16.73 6.11 8.21
C LEU A 24 17.02 7.60 8.41
N LEU A 25 15.98 8.41 8.51
CA LEU A 25 16.12 9.88 8.55
C LEU A 25 16.06 10.47 9.97
N CYS A 26 15.54 9.72 10.92
CA CYS A 26 15.39 10.18 12.30
C CYS A 26 16.63 9.82 13.11
N HIS A 27 17.25 10.83 13.75
CA HIS A 27 18.40 10.62 14.63
C HIS A 27 18.11 9.71 15.85
N ASN A 28 16.82 9.60 16.25
CA ASN A 28 16.35 8.79 17.37
C ASN A 28 15.49 7.60 16.91
N GLN A 29 15.86 6.95 15.84
CA GLN A 29 15.25 5.69 15.35
C GLN A 29 13.71 5.74 15.33
N SER A 30 13.13 6.65 14.51
CA SER A 30 11.67 6.76 14.37
C SER A 30 10.93 7.22 15.63
N CYS A 31 11.38 8.33 16.24
CA CYS A 31 10.85 8.84 17.50
C CYS A 31 9.38 9.31 17.44
N GLY A 32 8.79 9.49 16.25
CA GLY A 32 7.42 10.00 16.06
C GLY A 32 7.25 11.52 16.24
N GLU A 33 8.13 12.19 16.97
CA GLU A 33 7.95 13.57 17.42
C GLU A 33 8.77 14.59 16.64
N CYS A 34 9.92 14.23 16.09
CA CYS A 34 10.78 15.15 15.37
C CYS A 34 10.13 15.65 14.07
N ARG A 35 10.69 16.72 13.49
CA ARG A 35 10.17 17.32 12.26
C ARG A 35 10.06 16.31 11.10
N VAL A 36 11.05 15.42 10.97
CA VAL A 36 11.09 14.39 9.94
C VAL A 36 9.96 13.38 10.15
N CYS A 37 9.85 12.79 11.34
CA CYS A 37 8.82 11.80 11.65
C CYS A 37 7.41 12.36 11.47
N ARG A 38 7.17 13.59 11.94
CA ARG A 38 5.88 14.27 11.76
C ARG A 38 5.57 14.59 10.29
N ALA A 39 6.58 14.93 9.50
CA ALA A 39 6.41 15.19 8.07
C ALA A 39 6.01 13.90 7.33
N ILE A 40 6.72 12.80 7.56
CA ILE A 40 6.45 11.51 6.91
C ILE A 40 5.11 10.93 7.37
N ALA A 41 4.76 11.05 8.66
CA ALA A 41 3.49 10.58 9.19
C ALA A 41 2.25 11.30 8.59
N LYS A 42 2.42 12.52 8.07
CA LYS A 42 1.36 13.27 7.37
C LYS A 42 1.12 12.79 5.94
N ASP A 43 2.06 12.03 5.36
CA ASP A 43 1.90 11.54 4.00
C ASP A 43 0.80 10.48 3.95
N ASN A 44 -0.17 10.71 3.09
CA ASN A 44 -1.28 9.80 2.85
C ASN A 44 -1.23 9.31 1.39
N PRO A 45 -1.04 8.02 1.15
CA PRO A 45 -0.99 7.48 -0.22
C PRO A 45 -2.34 7.55 -0.94
N LYS A 46 -3.44 7.67 -0.19
CA LYS A 46 -4.81 7.73 -0.73
C LYS A 46 -5.24 9.14 -1.12
N GLU A 47 -4.51 10.18 -0.68
CA GLU A 47 -4.82 11.54 -1.14
C GLU A 47 -4.58 11.61 -2.64
N THR A 48 -5.62 11.98 -3.36
CA THR A 48 -5.56 12.21 -4.79
C THR A 48 -4.50 13.24 -5.09
N LEU A 49 -3.59 12.92 -6.02
CA LEU A 49 -2.73 13.92 -6.63
C LEU A 49 -3.64 14.98 -7.28
N GLU A 50 -3.32 16.25 -7.11
CA GLU A 50 -3.89 17.26 -7.99
C GLU A 50 -3.68 16.81 -9.45
N THR A 51 -4.71 16.86 -10.26
CA THR A 51 -4.78 16.30 -11.62
C THR A 51 -3.69 16.77 -12.59
N SER A 52 -2.84 17.71 -12.17
CA SER A 52 -1.79 18.32 -13.00
C SER A 52 -0.36 17.84 -12.71
N THR A 53 -0.10 17.05 -11.68
CA THR A 53 1.26 16.65 -11.32
C THR A 53 1.50 15.15 -11.53
N LEU A 54 2.49 14.82 -12.40
CA LEU A 54 2.91 13.45 -12.68
C LEU A 54 3.54 12.78 -11.45
N ILE A 55 4.00 13.57 -10.48
CA ILE A 55 4.61 13.13 -9.23
C ILE A 55 4.10 13.97 -8.07
N ARG A 56 4.05 13.37 -6.88
CA ARG A 56 3.71 14.07 -5.65
C ARG A 56 4.95 14.27 -4.80
N ARG A 57 5.09 15.44 -4.17
CA ARG A 57 6.10 15.68 -3.15
C ARG A 57 5.55 15.32 -1.77
N SER A 58 6.38 14.64 -0.98
CA SER A 58 6.13 14.42 0.44
C SER A 58 6.14 15.74 1.23
N TYR A 59 5.57 15.74 2.42
CA TYR A 59 5.82 16.78 3.41
C TYR A 59 7.30 16.82 3.86
N TYR A 60 8.06 15.74 3.65
CA TYR A 60 9.52 15.76 3.74
C TYR A 60 10.13 16.19 2.40
N PRO A 61 10.94 17.29 2.37
CA PRO A 61 11.35 17.94 1.12
C PRO A 61 12.10 17.07 0.13
N ASN A 62 12.90 16.11 0.62
CA ASN A 62 13.75 15.25 -0.19
C ASN A 62 13.08 13.91 -0.53
N MET A 63 11.75 13.83 -0.45
CA MET A 63 11.00 12.64 -0.77
C MET A 63 9.92 12.92 -1.82
N VAL A 64 9.86 12.06 -2.83
CA VAL A 64 8.90 12.15 -3.92
C VAL A 64 8.17 10.83 -4.13
N TYR A 65 6.90 10.93 -4.49
CA TYR A 65 6.03 9.80 -4.79
C TYR A 65 5.67 9.80 -6.26
N CYS A 66 5.64 8.61 -6.87
CA CYS A 66 5.03 8.36 -8.15
C CYS A 66 3.99 7.24 -8.01
N ARG A 67 2.80 7.44 -8.56
CA ARG A 67 1.72 6.46 -8.57
C ARG A 67 0.91 6.57 -9.85
N THR A 68 -0.04 5.68 -10.05
CA THR A 68 -1.04 5.76 -11.11
C THR A 68 -1.81 7.08 -11.05
N GLU A 69 -2.12 7.62 -12.22
CA GLU A 69 -2.92 8.86 -12.34
C GLU A 69 -4.38 8.58 -12.00
N VAL A 70 -5.03 9.56 -11.37
CA VAL A 70 -6.48 9.58 -11.18
C VAL A 70 -7.05 10.60 -12.16
N ASN A 71 -8.03 10.21 -12.97
CA ASN A 71 -8.67 11.12 -13.92
C ASN A 71 -9.66 12.06 -13.21
N ASP A 72 -10.19 13.04 -13.96
CA ASP A 72 -11.14 14.04 -13.45
C ASP A 72 -12.45 13.44 -12.90
N ARG A 73 -12.73 12.17 -13.20
CA ARG A 73 -13.87 11.42 -12.69
C ARG A 73 -13.55 10.56 -11.46
N GLY A 74 -12.35 10.70 -10.90
CA GLY A 74 -11.89 9.92 -9.74
C GLY A 74 -11.47 8.48 -10.07
N VAL A 75 -11.39 8.10 -11.36
CA VAL A 75 -10.98 6.75 -11.77
C VAL A 75 -9.48 6.66 -11.88
N GLU A 76 -8.88 5.72 -11.16
CA GLU A 76 -7.45 5.47 -11.19
C GLU A 76 -7.02 4.75 -12.47
N SER A 77 -5.94 5.22 -13.09
CA SER A 77 -5.33 4.57 -14.26
C SER A 77 -4.78 3.20 -13.87
N LYS A 78 -4.95 2.22 -14.75
CA LYS A 78 -4.39 0.86 -14.55
C LYS A 78 -2.90 0.77 -14.83
N ASN A 79 -2.28 1.81 -15.37
CA ASN A 79 -0.88 1.77 -15.80
C ASN A 79 -0.14 3.05 -15.42
N ILE A 80 1.12 2.86 -15.01
CA ILE A 80 2.08 3.95 -14.87
C ILE A 80 2.76 4.18 -16.23
N ARG A 81 2.72 5.42 -16.71
CA ARG A 81 3.22 5.80 -18.03
C ARG A 81 4.66 6.27 -17.96
N ILE A 82 5.35 6.22 -19.11
CA ILE A 82 6.75 6.64 -19.24
C ILE A 82 6.99 8.08 -18.77
N ASN A 83 6.06 9.01 -19.03
CA ASN A 83 6.21 10.42 -18.63
C ASN A 83 6.23 10.60 -17.11
N GLN A 84 5.47 9.78 -16.37
CA GLN A 84 5.48 9.78 -14.89
C GLN A 84 6.84 9.30 -14.37
N ILE A 85 7.39 8.23 -14.96
CA ILE A 85 8.70 7.70 -14.55
C ILE A 85 9.82 8.69 -14.91
N ARG A 86 9.75 9.35 -16.06
CA ARG A 86 10.72 10.41 -16.41
C ARG A 86 10.69 11.56 -15.40
N ALA A 87 9.50 12.07 -15.07
CA ALA A 87 9.36 13.13 -14.08
C ALA A 87 9.85 12.69 -12.69
N PHE A 88 9.60 11.42 -12.32
CA PHE A 88 10.09 10.82 -11.08
C PHE A 88 11.62 10.75 -11.05
N CYS A 89 12.27 10.26 -12.10
CA CYS A 89 13.73 10.21 -12.23
C CYS A 89 14.35 11.62 -12.23
N GLU A 90 13.74 12.59 -12.92
CA GLU A 90 14.18 13.99 -12.91
C GLU A 90 14.10 14.61 -11.52
N ALA A 91 13.06 14.30 -10.76
CA ALA A 91 12.92 14.80 -9.39
C ALA A 91 14.01 14.26 -8.46
N LEU A 92 14.42 12.98 -8.64
CA LEU A 92 15.51 12.35 -7.90
C LEU A 92 16.89 12.84 -8.33
N ASN A 93 17.01 13.36 -9.54
CA ASN A 93 18.27 13.88 -10.07
C ASN A 93 18.61 15.31 -9.60
N LYS A 94 17.77 15.93 -8.78
CA LYS A 94 18.09 17.23 -8.18
C LYS A 94 19.21 17.07 -7.18
N THR A 95 20.17 18.00 -7.23
CA THR A 95 21.29 18.02 -6.28
C THR A 95 20.77 18.31 -4.88
N ALA A 96 21.01 17.39 -3.97
CA ALA A 96 20.80 17.60 -2.55
C ALA A 96 21.97 16.97 -1.79
N ASP A 97 22.40 17.63 -0.73
CA ASP A 97 23.45 17.11 0.16
C ASP A 97 22.86 15.97 1.04
N ASP A 98 21.56 15.96 1.24
CA ASP A 98 20.84 14.99 2.04
C ASP A 98 20.29 13.83 1.21
N LEU A 99 19.92 12.73 1.89
CA LEU A 99 19.32 11.55 1.29
C LEU A 99 18.04 11.89 0.51
N GLN A 100 18.05 11.59 -0.79
CA GLN A 100 16.89 11.69 -1.67
C GLN A 100 16.12 10.37 -1.68
N ILE A 101 14.81 10.42 -1.50
CA ILE A 101 13.97 9.20 -1.48
C ILE A 101 12.90 9.29 -2.55
N GLY A 102 12.87 8.29 -3.42
CA GLY A 102 11.80 8.09 -4.39
C GLY A 102 10.98 6.86 -4.05
N VAL A 103 9.66 7.03 -3.97
CA VAL A 103 8.75 5.91 -3.75
C VAL A 103 7.82 5.76 -4.95
N LEU A 104 7.86 4.60 -5.59
CA LEU A 104 7.01 4.24 -6.71
C LEU A 104 5.95 3.24 -6.23
N PHE A 105 4.69 3.68 -6.19
CA PHE A 105 3.55 2.83 -5.89
C PHE A 105 3.13 2.02 -7.10
N TYR A 106 2.63 0.82 -6.87
CA TYR A 106 2.12 -0.06 -7.94
C TYR A 106 3.14 -0.26 -9.06
N ALA A 107 4.41 -0.49 -8.69
CA ALA A 107 5.48 -0.66 -9.67
C ALA A 107 5.19 -1.77 -10.69
N ASP A 108 4.44 -2.78 -10.31
CA ASP A 108 3.94 -3.86 -11.17
C ASP A 108 2.88 -3.42 -12.20
N GLN A 109 2.43 -2.17 -12.14
CA GLN A 109 1.55 -1.54 -13.13
C GLN A 109 2.31 -0.66 -14.16
N MET A 110 3.63 -0.64 -14.11
CA MET A 110 4.43 0.00 -15.16
C MET A 110 4.26 -0.73 -16.49
N ASN A 111 4.02 0.03 -17.57
CA ASN A 111 4.16 -0.54 -18.90
C ASN A 111 5.66 -0.75 -19.24
N VAL A 112 5.96 -1.50 -20.29
CA VAL A 112 7.33 -1.86 -20.69
C VAL A 112 8.20 -0.62 -20.90
N SER A 113 7.66 0.43 -21.53
CA SER A 113 8.41 1.66 -21.80
C SER A 113 8.73 2.45 -20.52
N ALA A 114 7.80 2.46 -19.54
CA ALA A 114 8.00 3.05 -18.23
C ALA A 114 9.08 2.29 -17.44
N ALA A 115 8.98 0.95 -17.39
CA ALA A 115 9.96 0.11 -16.72
C ALA A 115 11.37 0.31 -17.31
N ASN A 116 11.49 0.33 -18.65
CA ASN A 116 12.78 0.57 -19.31
C ASN A 116 13.36 1.96 -19.00
N SER A 117 12.52 2.98 -18.86
CA SER A 117 12.98 4.33 -18.54
C SER A 117 13.52 4.45 -17.10
N LEU A 118 13.12 3.55 -16.19
CA LEU A 118 13.62 3.52 -14.82
C LEU A 118 14.98 2.83 -14.69
N LEU A 119 15.33 1.92 -15.62
CA LEU A 119 16.52 1.08 -15.52
C LEU A 119 17.81 1.87 -15.32
N LYS A 120 18.00 2.95 -16.08
CA LYS A 120 19.21 3.78 -15.96
C LYS A 120 19.39 4.33 -14.55
N THR A 121 18.31 4.79 -13.92
CA THR A 121 18.35 5.33 -12.56
C THR A 121 18.58 4.23 -11.51
N LEU A 122 18.14 2.99 -11.80
CA LEU A 122 18.41 1.83 -10.93
C LEU A 122 19.84 1.31 -11.08
N GLU A 123 20.44 1.39 -12.26
CA GLU A 123 21.81 0.97 -12.53
C GLU A 123 22.84 1.95 -11.95
N GLU A 124 22.61 3.22 -12.17
CA GLU A 124 23.51 4.30 -11.77
C GLU A 124 22.73 5.36 -10.96
N PRO A 125 22.27 4.99 -9.76
CA PRO A 125 21.62 5.96 -8.89
C PRO A 125 22.62 7.03 -8.48
N ARG A 126 22.17 8.26 -8.32
CA ARG A 126 22.99 9.29 -7.70
C ARG A 126 23.38 8.92 -6.29
N ASP A 127 24.52 9.44 -5.84
CA ASP A 127 24.91 9.36 -4.44
C ASP A 127 23.78 9.88 -3.56
N ASN A 128 23.63 9.28 -2.38
CA ASN A 128 22.55 9.60 -1.44
C ASN A 128 21.12 9.47 -2.02
N THR A 129 20.88 8.51 -2.91
CA THR A 129 19.53 8.23 -3.43
C THR A 129 19.05 6.84 -3.02
N LEU A 130 17.84 6.78 -2.47
CA LEU A 130 17.11 5.55 -2.16
C LEU A 130 15.83 5.50 -3.01
N ILE A 131 15.67 4.44 -3.78
CA ILE A 131 14.47 4.18 -4.57
C ILE A 131 13.71 3.01 -3.93
N ILE A 132 12.44 3.22 -3.59
CA ILE A 132 11.58 2.19 -3.00
C ILE A 132 10.45 1.89 -3.98
N LEU A 133 10.37 0.67 -4.45
CA LEU A 133 9.31 0.16 -5.31
C LEU A 133 8.32 -0.64 -4.47
N LEU A 134 7.03 -0.28 -4.53
CA LEU A 134 5.95 -1.03 -3.88
C LEU A 134 5.16 -1.76 -4.97
N ALA A 135 5.04 -3.09 -4.87
CA ALA A 135 4.34 -3.90 -5.87
C ALA A 135 3.42 -4.93 -5.20
N HIS A 136 2.31 -5.25 -5.85
CA HIS A 136 1.44 -6.34 -5.40
C HIS A 136 1.93 -7.67 -5.93
N ASN A 137 2.23 -7.75 -7.21
CA ASN A 137 2.65 -8.97 -7.87
C ASN A 137 4.01 -8.79 -8.57
N PRO A 138 5.10 -9.32 -7.98
CA PRO A 138 6.43 -9.21 -8.59
C PRO A 138 6.55 -9.88 -9.95
N LYS A 139 5.66 -10.83 -10.29
CA LYS A 139 5.66 -11.51 -11.60
C LYS A 139 5.34 -10.57 -12.77
N ASN A 140 4.68 -9.45 -12.49
CA ASN A 140 4.37 -8.43 -13.50
C ASN A 140 5.54 -7.46 -13.73
N LEU A 141 6.61 -7.53 -12.93
CA LEU A 141 7.81 -6.73 -13.10
C LEU A 141 8.79 -7.42 -14.06
N PRO A 142 9.43 -6.67 -14.97
CA PRO A 142 10.52 -7.21 -15.79
C PRO A 142 11.67 -7.74 -14.92
N ALA A 143 12.29 -8.84 -15.36
CA ALA A 143 13.45 -9.42 -14.69
C ALA A 143 14.61 -8.42 -14.54
N THR A 144 14.72 -7.47 -15.47
CA THR A 144 15.70 -6.38 -15.42
C THR A 144 15.50 -5.41 -14.24
N ILE A 145 14.28 -5.20 -13.77
CA ILE A 145 13.98 -4.45 -12.55
C ILE A 145 14.30 -5.31 -11.32
N LEU A 146 13.82 -6.57 -11.33
CA LEU A 146 13.98 -7.49 -10.19
C LEU A 146 15.46 -7.72 -9.86
N SER A 147 16.32 -7.85 -10.87
CA SER A 147 17.77 -8.07 -10.68
C SER A 147 18.54 -6.88 -10.09
N ARG A 148 17.94 -5.67 -10.09
CA ARG A 148 18.55 -4.43 -9.61
C ARG A 148 18.01 -3.95 -8.27
N CYS A 149 17.01 -4.62 -7.73
CA CYS A 149 16.39 -4.27 -6.46
C CYS A 149 16.65 -5.33 -5.40
N GLN A 150 16.96 -4.89 -4.19
CA GLN A 150 16.88 -5.77 -3.04
C GLN A 150 15.41 -6.01 -2.72
N SER A 151 14.98 -7.27 -2.72
CA SER A 151 13.57 -7.62 -2.54
C SER A 151 13.24 -7.97 -1.10
N VAL A 152 12.13 -7.42 -0.59
CA VAL A 152 11.48 -7.80 0.67
C VAL A 152 10.06 -8.23 0.35
N HIS A 153 9.67 -9.43 0.77
CA HIS A 153 8.34 -9.95 0.55
C HIS A 153 7.55 -10.00 1.85
N LEU A 154 6.38 -9.34 1.87
CA LEU A 154 5.44 -9.41 2.98
C LEU A 154 4.47 -10.57 2.74
N SER A 155 4.58 -11.58 3.58
CA SER A 155 3.69 -12.74 3.57
C SER A 155 2.56 -12.58 4.59
N PRO A 156 1.40 -13.19 4.34
CA PRO A 156 0.32 -13.28 5.34
C PRO A 156 0.84 -13.77 6.68
N ALA A 157 0.35 -13.17 7.76
CA ALA A 157 0.84 -13.45 9.10
C ALA A 157 -0.32 -13.85 10.04
N TYR A 158 -0.24 -15.09 10.56
CA TYR A 158 -1.21 -15.66 11.51
C TYR A 158 -0.62 -15.80 12.93
N ASN A 159 0.49 -15.11 13.20
CA ASN A 159 1.22 -15.25 14.46
C ASN A 159 0.59 -14.40 15.59
N GLU A 160 0.96 -14.73 16.83
CA GLU A 160 0.46 -14.03 18.01
C GLU A 160 0.79 -12.54 18.05
N ALA A 161 1.95 -12.14 17.46
CA ALA A 161 2.32 -10.73 17.37
C ALA A 161 1.33 -9.93 16.50
N THR A 162 0.89 -10.52 15.38
CA THR A 162 -0.13 -9.89 14.51
C THR A 162 -1.48 -9.80 15.20
N LYS A 163 -1.87 -10.83 15.94
CA LYS A 163 -3.14 -10.84 16.71
C LYS A 163 -3.11 -9.77 17.80
N THR A 164 -2.04 -9.70 18.59
CA THR A 164 -1.87 -8.69 19.63
C THR A 164 -1.91 -7.29 19.06
N TRP A 165 -1.19 -7.06 17.97
CA TRP A 165 -1.19 -5.78 17.27
C TRP A 165 -2.58 -5.37 16.78
N LEU A 166 -3.35 -6.31 16.23
CA LEU A 166 -4.73 -6.06 15.80
C LEU A 166 -5.65 -5.77 17.00
N MET A 167 -5.54 -6.53 18.10
CA MET A 167 -6.31 -6.29 19.30
C MET A 167 -6.10 -4.89 19.85
N ASP A 168 -4.85 -4.42 19.91
CA ASP A 168 -4.51 -3.07 20.36
C ASP A 168 -5.15 -1.99 19.48
N HIS A 169 -5.15 -2.19 18.15
CA HIS A 169 -5.74 -1.24 17.20
C HIS A 169 -7.27 -1.25 17.20
N ILE A 170 -7.89 -2.42 17.32
CA ILE A 170 -9.34 -2.58 17.38
C ILE A 170 -9.90 -2.01 18.69
N SER A 171 -9.23 -2.25 19.82
CA SER A 171 -9.66 -1.76 21.14
C SER A 171 -9.72 -0.24 21.22
N GLN A 172 -8.92 0.46 20.42
CA GLN A 172 -8.95 1.92 20.35
C GLN A 172 -10.15 2.48 19.55
N THR A 173 -10.79 1.65 18.74
CA THR A 173 -11.83 2.10 17.79
C THR A 173 -13.23 1.60 18.09
N GLN A 174 -13.39 0.46 18.76
CA GLN A 174 -14.70 -0.16 18.98
C GLN A 174 -14.75 -1.01 20.26
N ASN A 175 -15.88 -0.92 20.99
CA ASN A 175 -16.18 -1.71 22.21
C ASN A 175 -16.78 -3.10 21.91
N ALA A 176 -16.50 -3.71 20.76
CA ALA A 176 -17.08 -5.00 20.39
C ALA A 176 -16.10 -6.14 20.66
N ASP A 177 -16.62 -7.26 21.13
CA ASP A 177 -15.85 -8.49 21.39
C ASP A 177 -15.69 -9.23 20.06
N PHE A 178 -14.51 -9.05 19.41
CA PHE A 178 -14.20 -9.67 18.14
C PHE A 178 -13.28 -10.87 18.31
N ASP A 179 -13.59 -11.98 17.65
CA ASP A 179 -12.62 -13.06 17.45
C ASP A 179 -11.61 -12.66 16.36
N VAL A 180 -10.50 -12.05 16.81
CA VAL A 180 -9.41 -11.58 15.93
C VAL A 180 -8.77 -12.72 15.16
N ALA A 181 -8.75 -13.94 15.71
CA ALA A 181 -8.21 -15.10 15.01
C ALA A 181 -9.08 -15.45 13.79
N GLN A 182 -10.39 -15.47 13.97
CA GLN A 182 -11.35 -15.72 12.89
C GLN A 182 -11.32 -14.60 11.83
N LEU A 183 -11.20 -13.34 12.24
CA LEU A 183 -11.07 -12.22 11.31
C LEU A 183 -9.80 -12.32 10.46
N LEU A 184 -8.67 -12.72 11.06
CA LEU A 184 -7.43 -12.96 10.32
C LEU A 184 -7.55 -14.12 9.34
N GLU A 185 -8.19 -15.22 9.73
CA GLU A 185 -8.43 -16.34 8.82
C GLU A 185 -9.29 -15.93 7.63
N ASN A 186 -10.36 -15.19 7.85
CA ASN A 186 -11.27 -14.72 6.81
C ASN A 186 -10.59 -13.74 5.83
N THR A 187 -9.64 -12.97 6.31
CA THR A 187 -8.85 -12.03 5.48
C THR A 187 -7.55 -12.64 4.97
N HIS A 188 -7.38 -13.96 5.09
CA HIS A 188 -6.18 -14.68 4.66
C HIS A 188 -4.88 -14.15 5.29
N GLY A 189 -4.91 -13.75 6.56
CA GLY A 189 -3.75 -13.25 7.29
C GLY A 189 -3.30 -11.85 6.87
N VAL A 190 -4.20 -11.03 6.30
CA VAL A 190 -3.92 -9.66 5.85
C VAL A 190 -4.42 -8.65 6.89
N PRO A 191 -3.56 -8.11 7.77
CA PRO A 191 -3.99 -7.36 8.96
C PRO A 191 -4.68 -6.03 8.64
N PHE A 192 -4.19 -5.28 7.65
CA PHE A 192 -4.82 -4.00 7.27
C PHE A 192 -6.16 -4.20 6.54
N LYS A 193 -6.40 -5.39 5.97
CA LYS A 193 -7.71 -5.75 5.45
C LYS A 193 -8.71 -5.91 6.59
N VAL A 194 -8.33 -6.56 7.70
CA VAL A 194 -9.16 -6.63 8.92
C VAL A 194 -9.56 -5.22 9.37
N LEU A 195 -8.59 -4.31 9.51
CA LEU A 195 -8.88 -2.93 9.94
C LEU A 195 -9.80 -2.18 8.96
N SER A 196 -9.63 -2.38 7.65
CA SER A 196 -10.47 -1.73 6.64
C SER A 196 -11.90 -2.27 6.64
N GLU A 197 -12.09 -3.55 6.89
CA GLU A 197 -13.42 -4.17 7.03
C GLU A 197 -14.14 -3.71 8.30
N LEU A 198 -13.40 -3.51 9.40
CA LEU A 198 -13.96 -3.03 10.67
C LEU A 198 -14.27 -1.52 10.67
N SER A 199 -13.58 -0.73 9.88
CA SER A 199 -13.74 0.73 9.86
C SER A 199 -14.87 1.24 8.94
N GLY A 200 -15.53 0.38 8.17
CA GLY A 200 -16.58 0.72 7.22
C GLY A 200 -17.90 -0.02 7.46
N ASP A 201 -18.92 0.31 6.65
CA ASP A 201 -20.20 -0.43 6.60
C ASP A 201 -20.00 -1.91 6.19
N GLY A 202 -18.82 -2.25 5.66
CA GLY A 202 -18.45 -3.59 5.25
C GLY A 202 -18.55 -4.64 6.37
N PHE A 203 -18.30 -4.24 7.62
CA PHE A 203 -18.43 -5.16 8.76
C PHE A 203 -19.90 -5.53 9.05
N ILE A 204 -20.80 -4.57 8.99
CA ILE A 204 -22.25 -4.81 9.18
C ILE A 204 -22.76 -5.70 8.05
N HIS A 205 -22.34 -5.46 6.81
CA HIS A 205 -22.66 -6.31 5.67
C HIS A 205 -22.08 -7.72 5.82
N TYR A 206 -20.84 -7.85 6.29
CA TYR A 206 -20.20 -9.16 6.51
C TYR A 206 -20.92 -9.97 7.59
N GLN A 207 -21.25 -9.38 8.76
CA GLN A 207 -22.02 -10.06 9.80
C GLN A 207 -23.41 -10.48 9.33
N ASN A 208 -24.10 -9.59 8.60
CA ASN A 208 -25.39 -9.90 8.03
C ASN A 208 -25.31 -11.05 7.03
N TRP A 209 -24.31 -11.04 6.16
CA TRP A 209 -24.07 -12.10 5.17
C TRP A 209 -23.71 -13.44 5.85
N GLN A 210 -22.84 -13.41 6.86
CA GLN A 210 -22.47 -14.61 7.62
C GLN A 210 -23.69 -15.21 8.34
N ASN A 211 -24.52 -14.39 8.98
CA ASN A 211 -25.74 -14.82 9.62
C ASN A 211 -26.75 -15.39 8.61
N GLN A 212 -26.86 -14.80 7.42
CA GLN A 212 -27.70 -15.32 6.34
C GLN A 212 -27.21 -16.68 5.86
N LEU A 213 -25.89 -16.86 5.64
CA LEU A 213 -25.32 -18.16 5.27
C LEU A 213 -25.55 -19.22 6.35
N LEU A 214 -25.32 -18.89 7.62
CA LEU A 214 -25.57 -19.80 8.73
C LEU A 214 -27.06 -20.21 8.79
N ASN A 215 -27.96 -19.28 8.57
CA ASN A 215 -29.40 -19.56 8.51
C ASN A 215 -29.76 -20.45 7.31
N MET A 216 -29.15 -20.24 6.14
CA MET A 216 -29.32 -21.07 4.95
C MET A 216 -28.83 -22.51 5.17
N VAL A 217 -27.68 -22.67 5.84
CA VAL A 217 -27.14 -23.99 6.19
C VAL A 217 -28.03 -24.70 7.22
N ALA A 218 -28.55 -23.97 8.19
CA ALA A 218 -29.45 -24.50 9.23
C ALA A 218 -30.84 -24.85 8.66
N HIS A 219 -31.30 -24.13 7.60
CA HIS A 219 -32.63 -24.29 7.01
C HIS A 219 -32.54 -24.36 5.47
N PRO A 220 -32.16 -25.51 4.88
CA PRO A 220 -31.89 -25.65 3.43
C PRO A 220 -33.10 -25.44 2.51
N THR A 221 -34.29 -25.25 3.04
CA THR A 221 -35.54 -25.01 2.27
C THR A 221 -35.71 -23.55 1.81
N THR A 222 -34.84 -22.61 2.20
CA THR A 222 -34.94 -21.19 1.86
C THR A 222 -34.10 -20.75 0.65
N LEU A 223 -33.57 -21.67 -0.12
CA LEU A 223 -32.77 -21.39 -1.34
C LEU A 223 -33.53 -20.62 -2.45
N SER A 224 -34.85 -20.53 -2.38
CA SER A 224 -35.67 -19.81 -3.37
C SER A 224 -35.69 -18.26 -3.18
N GLN A 225 -35.07 -17.72 -2.13
CA GLN A 225 -35.07 -16.29 -1.82
C GLN A 225 -33.73 -15.58 -2.18
N VAL A 226 -32.83 -16.25 -2.91
CA VAL A 226 -31.49 -15.71 -3.26
C VAL A 226 -31.52 -14.83 -4.52
N GLN A 227 -32.70 -14.43 -5.02
CA GLN A 227 -32.81 -13.62 -6.25
C GLN A 227 -32.44 -12.15 -6.12
N ASP A 228 -32.09 -11.66 -4.91
CA ASP A 228 -31.77 -10.23 -4.69
C ASP A 228 -30.27 -9.90 -4.66
N PHE A 229 -29.39 -10.81 -5.13
CA PHE A 229 -27.94 -10.58 -5.17
C PHE A 229 -27.41 -10.03 -6.49
N GLU A 230 -28.25 -9.77 -7.47
CA GLU A 230 -27.87 -9.04 -8.68
C GLU A 230 -28.23 -7.56 -8.52
N GLY A 231 -27.27 -6.74 -8.19
CA GLY A 231 -27.42 -5.32 -8.33
C GLY A 231 -26.79 -4.49 -7.21
N ASN A 232 -25.51 -4.29 -7.29
CA ASN A 232 -24.86 -2.98 -7.15
C ASN A 232 -23.33 -3.15 -7.26
N GLU A 233 -22.87 -3.30 -8.50
CA GLU A 233 -21.53 -2.85 -8.87
C GLU A 233 -21.61 -1.32 -8.97
N VAL A 234 -20.95 -0.62 -8.03
CA VAL A 234 -20.55 0.76 -8.19
C VAL A 234 -19.06 0.87 -7.89
#